data_21d40fdceb3aade556fbd4f650bc8468
#
_entry.id   21d40fdceb3aade556fbd4f650bc8468
#
_cell.length_a   1.000
_cell.length_b   1.000
_cell.length_c   1.000
_cell.angle_alpha   90.00
_cell.angle_beta   90.00
_cell.angle_gamma   90.00
#
_symmetry.space_group_name_H-M   'P 1'
#
loop_
_entity.id
_entity.type
_entity.pdbx_description
1 polymer ?
#
loop_
_entity_poly.entity_id
_entity_poly.type
_entity_poly.pdbx_seq_one_letter_code
_entity_poly.pdbx_strand_id
1 'polypeptide(L)'
;KVPQDKDKDDLYVKRNSTPECFQFMIEDLDHAISLLPAKIAGSSSDYGRIDQCFAKSWKAKTLLLKASPQFNPKRMYDNAYWKEAYVAAKEAYDFCVQNGIALTENPADIWLQEKGPEVIFPVIYSNPNRVATWEYGTRPASVSRDKPYHNPTWEFVKDFPMLDGKRYDDPT
;
A
#
# COMPACT_ATOMS: atom_id res chain seq x y z
N LYS A 1 12.83 1.77 19.47
CA LYS A 1 13.35 3.15 19.66
C LYS A 1 14.15 3.15 20.95
N VAL A 2 15.44 3.38 20.87
CA VAL A 2 16.27 3.66 22.05
C VAL A 2 15.90 5.08 22.50
N PRO A 3 15.58 5.32 23.80
CA PRO A 3 15.38 6.65 24.30
C PRO A 3 16.64 7.48 24.07
N GLN A 4 16.50 8.64 23.44
CA GLN A 4 17.61 9.55 23.22
C GLN A 4 17.91 10.29 24.52
N ASP A 5 19.15 10.23 24.95
CA ASP A 5 19.65 11.00 26.10
C ASP A 5 20.44 12.21 25.57
N LYS A 6 19.86 13.40 25.75
CA LYS A 6 20.45 14.67 25.26
C LYS A 6 21.88 14.92 25.76
N ASP A 7 22.24 14.30 26.87
CA ASP A 7 23.54 14.51 27.50
C ASP A 7 24.59 13.45 27.10
N LYS A 8 24.19 12.38 26.43
CA LYS A 8 25.02 11.25 26.03
C LYS A 8 25.03 10.96 24.53
N ASP A 9 23.98 11.35 23.82
CA ASP A 9 23.81 10.98 22.43
C ASP A 9 24.11 12.15 21.49
N ASP A 10 24.78 11.87 20.39
CA ASP A 10 24.90 12.84 19.30
C ASP A 10 23.54 12.95 18.59
N LEU A 11 22.82 14.01 18.92
CA LEU A 11 21.50 14.29 18.33
C LEU A 11 21.60 14.88 16.91
N TYR A 12 22.79 15.25 16.46
CA TYR A 12 23.03 15.86 15.15
C TYR A 12 23.53 14.86 14.10
N VAL A 13 22.91 13.68 14.06
CA VAL A 13 23.23 12.64 13.09
C VAL A 13 22.95 13.14 11.68
N LYS A 14 23.87 12.94 10.76
CA LYS A 14 23.68 13.24 9.34
C LYS A 14 22.63 12.31 8.72
N ARG A 15 21.92 12.79 7.71
CA ARG A 15 21.01 11.94 6.92
C ARG A 15 21.81 10.90 6.15
N ASN A 16 21.28 9.69 6.11
CA ASN A 16 21.78 8.65 5.22
C ASN A 16 21.46 9.00 3.76
N SER A 17 22.25 8.47 2.86
CA SER A 17 21.97 8.58 1.43
C SER A 17 20.72 7.77 1.05
N THR A 18 20.07 8.17 -0.05
CA THR A 18 18.90 7.44 -0.57
C THR A 18 19.18 5.95 -0.85
N PRO A 19 20.33 5.57 -1.47
CA PRO A 19 20.67 4.15 -1.64
C PRO A 19 20.78 3.38 -0.33
N GLU A 20 21.41 3.97 0.70
CA GLU A 20 21.52 3.35 2.03
C GLU A 20 20.16 3.14 2.68
N CYS A 21 19.24 4.11 2.53
CA CYS A 21 17.87 3.98 3.05
C CYS A 21 17.10 2.84 2.36
N PHE A 22 17.21 2.71 1.01
CA PHE A 22 16.59 1.59 0.30
C PHE A 22 17.20 0.26 0.71
N GLN A 23 18.51 0.19 0.84
CA GLN A 23 19.19 -1.03 1.27
C GLN A 23 18.71 -1.48 2.65
N PHE A 24 18.66 -0.57 3.60
CA PHE A 24 18.17 -0.83 4.96
C PHE A 24 16.70 -1.32 4.96
N MET A 25 15.82 -0.66 4.20
CA MET A 25 14.41 -1.10 4.09
C MET A 25 14.28 -2.51 3.51
N ILE A 26 15.10 -2.85 2.50
CA ILE A 26 15.07 -4.18 1.87
C ILE A 26 15.57 -5.24 2.83
N GLU A 27 16.66 -4.99 3.55
CA GLU A 27 17.23 -5.90 4.55
C GLU A 27 16.25 -6.17 5.70
N ASP A 28 15.59 -5.12 6.21
CA ASP A 28 14.55 -5.26 7.24
C ASP A 28 13.37 -6.11 6.75
N LEU A 29 12.95 -5.90 5.50
CA LEU A 29 11.85 -6.68 4.90
C LEU A 29 12.26 -8.15 4.69
N ASP A 30 13.50 -8.41 4.24
CA ASP A 30 14.00 -9.77 4.08
C ASP A 30 14.11 -10.50 5.43
N HIS A 31 14.56 -9.79 6.46
CA HIS A 31 14.58 -10.34 7.81
C HIS A 31 13.16 -10.62 8.32
N ALA A 32 12.23 -9.69 8.13
CA ALA A 32 10.83 -9.88 8.50
C ALA A 32 10.20 -11.09 7.78
N ILE A 33 10.44 -11.24 6.46
CA ILE A 33 9.95 -12.38 5.67
C ILE A 33 10.45 -13.72 6.24
N SER A 34 11.67 -13.77 6.76
CA SER A 34 12.23 -14.99 7.34
C SER A 34 11.58 -15.42 8.67
N LEU A 35 10.94 -14.48 9.39
CA LEU A 35 10.38 -14.70 10.72
C LEU A 35 8.86 -14.79 10.75
N LEU A 36 8.18 -14.18 9.79
CA LEU A 36 6.71 -14.06 9.78
C LEU A 36 6.03 -15.36 9.31
N PRO A 37 4.79 -15.62 9.74
CA PRO A 37 3.97 -16.70 9.17
C PRO A 37 3.62 -16.40 7.71
N ALA A 38 3.41 -17.42 6.90
CA ALA A 38 3.12 -17.28 5.47
C ALA A 38 1.87 -16.42 5.22
N LYS A 39 0.76 -16.76 5.89
CA LYS A 39 -0.52 -16.03 5.86
C LYS A 39 -1.23 -16.19 7.19
N ILE A 40 -1.81 -15.11 7.68
CA ILE A 40 -2.67 -15.14 8.87
C ILE A 40 -4.12 -15.32 8.41
N ALA A 41 -4.76 -16.40 8.86
CA ALA A 41 -6.14 -16.69 8.51
C ALA A 41 -7.12 -15.65 9.06
N GLY A 42 -8.19 -15.35 8.33
CA GLY A 42 -9.24 -14.41 8.76
C GLY A 42 -9.98 -14.82 10.05
N SER A 43 -9.91 -16.10 10.43
CA SER A 43 -10.45 -16.61 11.70
C SER A 43 -9.49 -16.51 12.88
N SER A 44 -8.23 -16.14 12.65
CA SER A 44 -7.21 -16.02 13.70
C SER A 44 -7.45 -14.80 14.58
N SER A 45 -7.11 -14.91 15.88
CA SER A 45 -7.03 -13.77 16.80
C SER A 45 -5.96 -12.74 16.39
N ASP A 46 -4.98 -13.18 15.59
CA ASP A 46 -3.90 -12.33 15.05
C ASP A 46 -4.27 -11.68 13.72
N TYR A 47 -5.51 -11.85 13.21
CA TYR A 47 -5.95 -11.19 12.00
C TYR A 47 -5.74 -9.67 12.06
N GLY A 48 -5.15 -9.11 11.02
CA GLY A 48 -4.74 -7.69 10.97
C GLY A 48 -3.30 -7.44 11.41
N ARG A 49 -2.55 -8.48 11.81
CA ARG A 49 -1.09 -8.41 11.93
C ARG A 49 -0.41 -8.67 10.59
N ILE A 50 0.84 -8.24 10.49
CA ILE A 50 1.67 -8.41 9.29
C ILE A 50 2.06 -9.87 9.13
N ASP A 51 1.97 -10.39 7.91
CA ASP A 51 2.41 -11.71 7.47
C ASP A 51 3.38 -11.62 6.27
N GLN A 52 3.86 -12.77 5.77
CA GLN A 52 4.77 -12.79 4.63
C GLN A 52 4.13 -12.27 3.35
N CYS A 53 2.82 -12.46 3.14
CA CYS A 53 2.12 -11.90 1.98
C CYS A 53 2.25 -10.38 1.94
N PHE A 54 2.04 -9.72 3.08
CA PHE A 54 2.25 -8.27 3.20
C PHE A 54 3.71 -7.88 3.01
N ALA A 55 4.64 -8.52 3.73
CA ALA A 55 6.06 -8.16 3.69
C ALA A 55 6.68 -8.29 2.30
N LYS A 56 6.36 -9.37 1.56
CA LYS A 56 6.78 -9.57 0.17
C LYS A 56 6.17 -8.53 -0.77
N SER A 57 4.89 -8.23 -0.63
CA SER A 57 4.21 -7.20 -1.42
C SER A 57 4.81 -5.82 -1.16
N TRP A 58 5.14 -5.52 0.10
CA TRP A 58 5.77 -4.26 0.47
C TRP A 58 7.20 -4.14 -0.05
N LYS A 59 7.97 -5.25 -0.04
CA LYS A 59 9.30 -5.32 -0.66
C LYS A 59 9.23 -5.03 -2.16
N ALA A 60 8.30 -5.65 -2.87
CA ALA A 60 8.09 -5.40 -4.30
C ALA A 60 7.76 -3.92 -4.58
N LYS A 61 6.89 -3.31 -3.77
CA LYS A 61 6.56 -1.89 -3.86
C LYS A 61 7.77 -0.98 -3.58
N THR A 62 8.58 -1.33 -2.59
CA THR A 62 9.82 -0.59 -2.26
C THR A 62 10.83 -0.64 -3.41
N LEU A 63 11.03 -1.81 -4.02
CA LEU A 63 11.91 -1.97 -5.18
C LEU A 63 11.39 -1.25 -6.43
N LEU A 64 10.07 -1.25 -6.65
CA LEU A 64 9.44 -0.49 -7.72
C LEU A 64 9.66 1.02 -7.53
N LEU A 65 9.53 1.52 -6.30
CA LEU A 65 9.82 2.92 -5.99
C LEU A 65 11.30 3.25 -6.23
N LYS A 66 12.23 2.38 -5.80
CA LYS A 66 13.67 2.50 -6.06
C LYS A 66 13.97 2.59 -7.56
N ALA A 67 13.25 1.84 -8.40
CA ALA A 67 13.42 1.83 -9.84
C ALA A 67 12.81 3.07 -10.53
N SER A 68 11.93 3.80 -9.86
CA SER A 68 11.21 4.94 -10.44
C SER A 68 12.15 6.08 -10.89
N PRO A 69 11.74 6.91 -11.86
CA PRO A 69 12.54 8.05 -12.34
C PRO A 69 12.94 9.04 -11.24
N GLN A 70 12.19 9.11 -10.15
CA GLN A 70 12.48 9.98 -9.00
C GLN A 70 13.80 9.60 -8.33
N PHE A 71 14.07 8.30 -8.19
CA PHE A 71 15.26 7.76 -7.51
C PHE A 71 16.31 7.22 -8.48
N ASN A 72 16.00 7.23 -9.77
CA ASN A 72 16.89 6.81 -10.85
C ASN A 72 17.19 7.98 -11.78
N PRO A 73 18.23 8.77 -11.50
CA PRO A 73 18.50 10.02 -12.21
C PRO A 73 18.78 9.85 -13.71
N LYS A 74 19.24 8.68 -14.14
CA LYS A 74 19.50 8.41 -15.55
C LYS A 74 18.25 8.13 -16.37
N ARG A 75 17.09 7.94 -15.73
CA ARG A 75 15.78 7.68 -16.36
C ARG A 75 15.83 6.67 -17.52
N MET A 76 16.71 5.70 -17.45
CA MET A 76 16.86 4.69 -18.49
C MET A 76 15.77 3.63 -18.30
N TYR A 77 15.07 3.30 -19.38
CA TYR A 77 14.10 2.22 -19.41
C TYR A 77 14.76 0.85 -19.17
N ASP A 78 16.04 0.72 -19.53
CA ASP A 78 16.83 -0.49 -19.33
C ASP A 78 17.80 -0.29 -18.16
N ASN A 79 17.29 -0.41 -16.95
CA ASN A 79 18.11 -0.44 -15.75
C ASN A 79 17.83 -1.71 -14.91
N ALA A 80 18.84 -2.18 -14.20
CA ALA A 80 18.76 -3.40 -13.38
C ALA A 80 17.67 -3.31 -12.29
N TYR A 81 17.31 -2.12 -11.82
CA TYR A 81 16.32 -1.94 -10.76
C TYR A 81 14.92 -2.32 -11.20
N TRP A 82 14.54 -2.11 -12.47
CA TRP A 82 13.26 -2.58 -13.00
C TRP A 82 13.17 -4.10 -12.99
N LYS A 83 14.28 -4.78 -13.31
CA LYS A 83 14.34 -6.23 -13.25
C LYS A 83 14.22 -6.74 -11.80
N GLU A 84 14.92 -6.11 -10.85
CA GLU A 84 14.79 -6.43 -9.42
C GLU A 84 13.35 -6.27 -8.94
N ALA A 85 12.70 -5.14 -9.29
CA ALA A 85 11.32 -4.87 -8.95
C ALA A 85 10.36 -5.89 -9.56
N TYR A 86 10.56 -6.25 -10.83
CA TYR A 86 9.74 -7.26 -11.52
C TYR A 86 9.85 -8.63 -10.85
N VAL A 87 11.08 -9.08 -10.55
CA VAL A 87 11.29 -10.39 -9.90
C VAL A 87 10.61 -10.41 -8.54
N ALA A 88 10.81 -9.39 -7.72
CA ALA A 88 10.18 -9.30 -6.41
C ALA A 88 8.64 -9.23 -6.49
N ALA A 89 8.10 -8.50 -7.47
CA ALA A 89 6.65 -8.43 -7.69
C ALA A 89 6.07 -9.78 -8.12
N LYS A 90 6.76 -10.50 -9.02
CA LYS A 90 6.37 -11.83 -9.46
C LYS A 90 6.39 -12.84 -8.30
N GLU A 91 7.45 -12.84 -7.50
CA GLU A 91 7.57 -13.69 -6.32
C GLU A 91 6.48 -13.39 -5.28
N ALA A 92 6.20 -12.11 -5.02
CA ALA A 92 5.13 -11.70 -4.11
C ALA A 92 3.76 -12.15 -4.63
N TYR A 93 3.49 -11.97 -5.92
CA TYR A 93 2.25 -12.39 -6.56
C TYR A 93 2.05 -13.89 -6.44
N ASP A 94 3.05 -14.69 -6.89
CA ASP A 94 2.97 -16.14 -6.87
C ASP A 94 2.78 -16.67 -5.44
N PHE A 95 3.50 -16.09 -4.49
CA PHE A 95 3.37 -16.45 -3.08
C PHE A 95 1.98 -16.12 -2.52
N CYS A 96 1.45 -14.94 -2.82
CA CYS A 96 0.11 -14.54 -2.37
C CYS A 96 -0.97 -15.46 -2.95
N VAL A 97 -0.90 -15.78 -4.24
CA VAL A 97 -1.85 -16.70 -4.88
C VAL A 97 -1.79 -18.09 -4.27
N GLN A 98 -0.58 -18.63 -4.02
CA GLN A 98 -0.40 -19.91 -3.35
C GLN A 98 -0.97 -19.96 -1.92
N ASN A 99 -1.07 -18.79 -1.27
CA ASN A 99 -1.63 -18.64 0.07
C ASN A 99 -3.09 -18.15 0.09
N GLY A 100 -3.80 -18.28 -1.05
CA GLY A 100 -5.25 -18.05 -1.13
C GLY A 100 -5.66 -16.58 -1.32
N ILE A 101 -4.72 -15.70 -1.67
CA ILE A 101 -5.07 -14.35 -2.14
C ILE A 101 -5.54 -14.44 -3.60
N ALA A 102 -6.71 -13.88 -3.90
CA ALA A 102 -7.29 -13.90 -5.23
C ALA A 102 -8.09 -12.62 -5.47
N LEU A 103 -8.22 -12.21 -6.73
CA LEU A 103 -9.11 -11.11 -7.10
C LEU A 103 -10.58 -11.52 -6.88
N THR A 104 -11.41 -10.59 -6.45
CA THR A 104 -12.86 -10.75 -6.36
C THR A 104 -13.49 -10.60 -7.75
N GLU A 105 -14.59 -11.30 -8.00
CA GLU A 105 -15.33 -11.16 -9.27
C GLU A 105 -15.94 -9.76 -9.41
N ASN A 106 -16.44 -9.22 -8.29
CA ASN A 106 -17.00 -7.88 -8.26
C ASN A 106 -16.07 -6.95 -7.44
N PRO A 107 -15.47 -5.91 -8.05
CA PRO A 107 -14.59 -4.97 -7.33
C PRO A 107 -15.23 -4.28 -6.12
N ALA A 108 -16.56 -4.16 -6.07
CA ALA A 108 -17.27 -3.60 -4.91
C ALA A 108 -17.12 -4.47 -3.65
N ASP A 109 -16.90 -5.77 -3.81
CA ASP A 109 -16.76 -6.70 -2.69
C ASP A 109 -15.54 -6.43 -1.82
N ILE A 110 -14.50 -5.79 -2.37
CA ILE A 110 -13.33 -5.34 -1.59
C ILE A 110 -13.76 -4.46 -0.40
N TRP A 111 -14.79 -3.63 -0.61
CA TRP A 111 -15.27 -2.69 0.39
C TRP A 111 -16.35 -3.28 1.31
N LEU A 112 -17.02 -4.33 0.87
CA LEU A 112 -18.13 -4.97 1.58
C LEU A 112 -17.68 -6.18 2.40
N GLN A 113 -16.57 -6.83 2.00
CA GLN A 113 -16.06 -8.03 2.66
C GLN A 113 -14.78 -7.74 3.43
N GLU A 114 -14.91 -7.48 4.73
CA GLU A 114 -13.77 -7.18 5.60
C GLU A 114 -12.63 -8.23 5.53
N LYS A 115 -13.00 -9.47 5.30
CA LYS A 115 -12.08 -10.63 5.23
C LYS A 115 -12.09 -11.30 3.85
N GLY A 116 -12.33 -10.51 2.82
CA GLY A 116 -12.36 -10.99 1.44
C GLY A 116 -11.03 -11.56 0.95
N PRO A 117 -11.05 -12.38 -0.11
CA PRO A 117 -9.85 -13.04 -0.64
C PRO A 117 -8.80 -12.07 -1.19
N GLU A 118 -9.20 -10.87 -1.57
CA GLU A 118 -8.29 -9.84 -2.11
C GLU A 118 -7.54 -9.06 -1.02
N VAL A 119 -7.94 -9.22 0.26
CA VAL A 119 -7.34 -8.46 1.36
C VAL A 119 -6.01 -9.08 1.77
N ILE A 120 -4.91 -8.37 1.49
CA ILE A 120 -3.55 -8.74 1.94
C ILE A 120 -3.34 -8.27 3.38
N PHE A 121 -3.66 -7.01 3.69
CA PHE A 121 -3.46 -6.42 5.00
C PHE A 121 -4.57 -5.40 5.31
N PRO A 122 -5.46 -5.66 6.27
CA PRO A 122 -6.48 -4.73 6.69
C PRO A 122 -6.01 -3.84 7.84
N VAL A 123 -6.44 -2.59 7.83
CA VAL A 123 -6.40 -1.74 9.04
C VAL A 123 -7.72 -1.89 9.77
N ILE A 124 -7.70 -2.58 10.90
CA ILE A 124 -8.91 -2.90 11.65
C ILE A 124 -9.35 -1.71 12.52
N TYR A 125 -10.61 -1.36 12.40
CA TYR A 125 -11.29 -0.38 13.22
C TYR A 125 -12.33 -1.07 14.09
N SER A 126 -12.59 -0.52 15.30
CA SER A 126 -13.59 -1.04 16.23
C SER A 126 -14.24 0.08 17.03
N ASN A 127 -15.54 0.04 17.18
CA ASN A 127 -16.28 0.95 18.04
C ASN A 127 -16.32 0.38 19.46
N PRO A 128 -16.08 1.17 20.53
CA PRO A 128 -15.75 2.61 20.53
C PRO A 128 -14.25 2.92 20.49
N ASN A 129 -13.37 1.92 20.55
CA ASN A 129 -11.95 2.10 20.90
C ASN A 129 -11.10 2.65 19.75
N ARG A 130 -11.45 2.34 18.51
CA ARG A 130 -10.72 2.77 17.31
C ARG A 130 -11.69 3.03 16.15
N VAL A 131 -12.33 4.19 16.18
CA VAL A 131 -13.33 4.58 15.17
C VAL A 131 -12.65 5.19 13.95
N ALA A 132 -13.07 4.79 12.74
CA ALA A 132 -12.67 5.47 11.49
C ALA A 132 -13.55 6.72 11.30
N THR A 133 -12.91 7.87 11.12
CA THR A 133 -13.61 9.16 10.93
C THR A 133 -13.53 9.69 9.49
N TRP A 134 -12.80 9.02 8.61
CA TRP A 134 -12.59 9.44 7.23
C TRP A 134 -13.90 9.57 6.43
N GLU A 135 -14.90 8.78 6.77
CA GLU A 135 -16.19 8.73 6.11
C GLU A 135 -16.93 10.10 6.14
N TYR A 136 -16.80 10.83 7.25
CA TYR A 136 -17.37 12.18 7.36
C TYR A 136 -16.79 13.16 6.34
N GLY A 137 -15.51 13.01 6.01
CA GLY A 137 -14.83 13.89 5.06
C GLY A 137 -15.07 13.56 3.59
N THR A 138 -15.54 12.33 3.28
CA THR A 138 -15.68 11.82 1.92
C THR A 138 -17.13 11.73 1.45
N ARG A 139 -18.11 11.78 2.36
CA ARG A 139 -19.54 11.75 1.99
C ARG A 139 -19.96 13.01 1.24
N PRO A 140 -20.83 12.89 0.21
CA PRO A 140 -21.43 14.05 -0.43
C PRO A 140 -22.18 14.95 0.57
N ALA A 141 -22.15 16.26 0.36
CA ALA A 141 -22.82 17.22 1.23
C ALA A 141 -24.34 16.98 1.40
N SER A 142 -24.98 16.35 0.43
CA SER A 142 -26.39 15.95 0.47
C SER A 142 -26.70 14.84 1.49
N VAL A 143 -25.69 14.09 1.92
CA VAL A 143 -25.84 12.94 2.84
C VAL A 143 -25.16 13.22 4.19
N SER A 144 -24.19 14.15 4.21
CA SER A 144 -23.46 14.54 5.42
C SER A 144 -23.95 15.89 5.92
N ARG A 145 -24.13 16.01 7.24
CA ARG A 145 -24.41 17.30 7.90
C ARG A 145 -23.20 18.22 7.88
N ASP A 146 -22.01 17.65 7.73
CA ASP A 146 -20.74 18.38 7.68
C ASP A 146 -20.29 18.59 6.23
N LYS A 147 -19.45 19.62 6.04
CA LYS A 147 -18.88 19.91 4.72
C LYS A 147 -17.89 18.80 4.35
N PRO A 148 -17.99 18.21 3.15
CA PRO A 148 -17.00 17.25 2.69
C PRO A 148 -15.64 17.95 2.52
N TYR A 149 -14.62 17.42 3.16
CA TYR A 149 -13.24 17.96 3.09
C TYR A 149 -12.45 17.36 1.94
N HIS A 150 -12.84 16.19 1.45
CA HIS A 150 -12.16 15.45 0.40
C HIS A 150 -13.11 15.23 -0.76
N ASN A 151 -12.88 15.97 -1.83
CA ASN A 151 -13.62 15.81 -3.08
C ASN A 151 -12.61 15.46 -4.18
N PRO A 152 -12.98 14.61 -5.15
CA PRO A 152 -12.14 14.39 -6.32
C PRO A 152 -12.00 15.71 -7.11
N THR A 153 -10.85 15.91 -7.75
CA THR A 153 -10.70 17.01 -8.69
C THR A 153 -11.59 16.79 -9.91
N TRP A 154 -11.97 17.87 -10.58
CA TRP A 154 -12.80 17.79 -11.78
C TRP A 154 -12.06 17.05 -12.92
N GLU A 155 -10.76 17.24 -13.03
CA GLU A 155 -9.89 16.55 -13.98
C GLU A 155 -9.95 15.03 -13.76
N PHE A 156 -9.85 14.60 -12.51
CA PHE A 156 -9.97 13.17 -12.16
C PHE A 156 -11.35 12.60 -12.50
N VAL A 157 -12.43 13.36 -12.23
CA VAL A 157 -13.80 12.90 -12.56
C VAL A 157 -14.01 12.75 -14.07
N LYS A 158 -13.43 13.64 -14.87
CA LYS A 158 -13.52 13.57 -16.34
C LYS A 158 -12.80 12.37 -16.97
N ASP A 159 -11.82 11.80 -16.27
CA ASP A 159 -11.08 10.62 -16.75
C ASP A 159 -11.90 9.33 -16.67
N PHE A 160 -13.01 9.33 -15.92
CA PHE A 160 -13.94 8.19 -15.91
C PHE A 160 -14.79 8.20 -17.18
N PRO A 161 -14.91 7.05 -17.86
CA PRO A 161 -15.77 6.97 -19.05
C PRO A 161 -17.25 7.12 -18.66
N MET A 162 -18.02 7.66 -19.58
CA MET A 162 -19.49 7.66 -19.49
C MET A 162 -20.01 6.22 -19.62
N LEU A 163 -21.30 5.99 -19.30
CA LEU A 163 -21.92 4.67 -19.33
C LEU A 163 -21.84 3.99 -20.71
N ASP A 164 -21.77 4.78 -21.79
CA ASP A 164 -21.60 4.31 -23.16
C ASP A 164 -20.13 4.08 -23.56
N GLY A 165 -19.19 4.25 -22.62
CA GLY A 165 -17.74 4.08 -22.82
C GLY A 165 -17.05 5.29 -23.42
N LYS A 166 -17.74 6.38 -23.72
CA LYS A 166 -17.14 7.62 -24.24
C LYS A 166 -16.51 8.44 -23.11
N ARG A 167 -15.58 9.31 -23.48
CA ARG A 167 -15.07 10.33 -22.56
C ARG A 167 -16.12 11.43 -22.36
N TYR A 168 -16.05 12.10 -21.21
CA TYR A 168 -16.97 13.20 -20.88
C TYR A 168 -16.94 14.34 -21.92
N ASP A 169 -15.80 14.59 -22.54
CA ASP A 169 -15.54 15.66 -23.51
C ASP A 169 -15.54 15.17 -24.98
N ASP A 170 -15.92 13.92 -25.25
CA ASP A 170 -16.06 13.43 -26.61
C ASP A 170 -17.24 14.13 -27.30
N PRO A 171 -17.00 14.77 -28.46
CA PRO A 171 -18.09 15.33 -29.26
C PRO A 171 -18.95 14.17 -29.80
N THR A 172 -20.21 14.16 -29.46
CA THR A 172 -21.22 13.21 -29.99
C THR A 172 -21.50 13.43 -31.45
#